data_0e1583d6638f6dd9ce4826b50fca6556
#
_entry.id   0e1583d6638f6dd9ce4826b50fca6556
#
_cell.length_a   1.000
_cell.length_b   1.000
_cell.length_c   1.000
_cell.angle_alpha   90.00
_cell.angle_beta   90.00
_cell.angle_gamma   90.00
#
_symmetry.space_group_name_H-M   'P 1'
#
loop_
_entity.id
_entity.type
_entity.pdbx_description
1 polymer ?
#
loop_
_entity_poly.entity_id
_entity_poly.type
_entity_poly.pdbx_seq_one_letter_code
_entity_poly.pdbx_strand_id
1 'polypeptide(L)'
;MNVYICFPQGKFKALTMSYDDGRDQDARLVEIFNKNGIKGTFNINYGLIGTGGGRTMSKEKLAVLYKGHEVATHCLTHPTIARCPLVKVANEILEDRKGLESMVGGIVSGHAYPNGSYSEEIKQLFKQLGIAYGRVVPSVADYALPKDPREWHRPVIIMTRS
;
A
#
# COMPACT_ATOMS: atom_id res chain seq x y z
N MET A 1 -36.06 8.03 9.25
CA MET A 1 -35.23 6.81 9.22
C MET A 1 -33.78 7.26 9.07
N ASN A 2 -32.93 6.96 10.07
CA ASN A 2 -31.52 7.34 9.99
C ASN A 2 -30.77 6.19 9.31
N VAL A 3 -30.06 6.49 8.21
CA VAL A 3 -29.20 5.53 7.49
C VAL A 3 -27.75 5.77 7.88
N TYR A 4 -27.09 4.74 8.36
CA TYR A 4 -25.67 4.80 8.74
C TYR A 4 -24.86 3.92 7.78
N ILE A 5 -23.74 4.45 7.29
CA ILE A 5 -22.74 3.66 6.56
C ILE A 5 -21.90 2.93 7.60
N CYS A 6 -21.76 1.61 7.45
CA CYS A 6 -20.93 0.80 8.33
C CYS A 6 -20.05 -0.16 7.52
N PHE A 7 -18.98 -0.65 8.15
CA PHE A 7 -18.14 -1.72 7.59
C PHE A 7 -18.90 -3.06 7.57
N PRO A 8 -18.42 -4.07 6.85
CA PRO A 8 -19.04 -5.40 6.83
C PRO A 8 -19.39 -5.90 8.23
N GLN A 9 -20.49 -6.64 8.36
CA GLN A 9 -21.05 -7.16 9.62
C GLN A 9 -21.54 -6.06 10.59
N GLY A 10 -21.88 -4.87 10.09
CA GLY A 10 -22.41 -3.78 10.93
C GLY A 10 -21.34 -3.12 11.83
N LYS A 11 -20.08 -3.26 11.52
CA LYS A 11 -18.97 -2.66 12.30
C LYS A 11 -18.87 -1.16 12.02
N PHE A 12 -18.64 -0.36 13.07
CA PHE A 12 -18.44 1.08 12.98
C PHE A 12 -16.96 1.50 12.97
N LYS A 13 -16.05 0.56 13.18
CA LYS A 13 -14.60 0.79 13.19
C LYS A 13 -13.90 -0.31 12.41
N ALA A 14 -12.88 0.05 11.65
CA ALA A 14 -11.96 -0.86 11.00
C ALA A 14 -10.53 -0.41 11.28
N LEU A 15 -9.63 -1.37 11.45
CA LEU A 15 -8.19 -1.15 11.54
C LEU A 15 -7.56 -1.70 10.27
N THR A 16 -6.76 -0.87 9.59
CA THR A 16 -5.92 -1.28 8.47
C THR A 16 -4.45 -1.14 8.86
N MET A 17 -3.66 -2.14 8.52
CA MET A 17 -2.23 -2.19 8.78
C MET A 17 -1.50 -2.15 7.43
N SER A 18 -0.71 -1.10 7.19
CA SER A 18 -0.06 -0.88 5.89
C SER A 18 1.42 -0.57 6.07
N TYR A 19 2.28 -1.33 5.38
CA TYR A 19 3.73 -1.30 5.49
C TYR A 19 4.38 -1.20 4.12
N ASP A 20 5.54 -0.56 4.05
CA ASP A 20 6.18 -0.20 2.79
C ASP A 20 7.51 -0.92 2.58
N ASP A 21 7.96 -0.95 1.33
CA ASP A 21 9.29 -1.31 0.86
C ASP A 21 9.61 -2.81 0.74
N GLY A 22 8.82 -3.73 1.27
CA GLY A 22 9.12 -5.15 1.23
C GLY A 22 10.41 -5.50 1.99
N ARG A 23 10.49 -5.04 3.23
CA ARG A 23 11.66 -5.21 4.09
C ARG A 23 11.77 -6.62 4.66
N ASP A 24 13.00 -7.05 4.96
CA ASP A 24 13.25 -8.36 5.58
C ASP A 24 12.57 -8.51 6.95
N GLN A 25 12.31 -7.41 7.65
CA GLN A 25 11.56 -7.36 8.91
C GLN A 25 10.08 -7.76 8.76
N ASP A 26 9.53 -7.69 7.55
CA ASP A 26 8.15 -8.10 7.27
C ASP A 26 7.92 -9.57 7.61
N ALA A 27 8.96 -10.41 7.56
CA ALA A 27 8.85 -11.81 7.94
C ALA A 27 8.34 -11.99 9.38
N ARG A 28 8.91 -11.22 10.32
CA ARG A 28 8.47 -11.25 11.71
C ARG A 28 7.09 -10.60 11.91
N LEU A 29 6.82 -9.53 11.17
CA LEU A 29 5.53 -8.84 11.24
C LEU A 29 4.40 -9.75 10.76
N VAL A 30 4.59 -10.43 9.63
CA VAL A 30 3.63 -11.39 9.08
C VAL A 30 3.40 -12.57 10.02
N GLU A 31 4.45 -13.08 10.67
CA GLU A 31 4.32 -14.11 11.71
C GLU A 31 3.37 -13.67 12.83
N ILE A 32 3.59 -12.43 13.35
CA ILE A 32 2.73 -11.85 14.40
C ILE A 32 1.30 -11.68 13.90
N PHE A 33 1.10 -11.19 12.68
CA PHE A 33 -0.22 -10.98 12.09
C PHE A 33 -0.97 -12.30 11.93
N ASN A 34 -0.32 -13.31 11.37
CA ASN A 34 -0.92 -14.64 11.18
C ASN A 34 -1.32 -15.28 12.51
N LYS A 35 -0.45 -15.19 13.53
CA LYS A 35 -0.73 -15.70 14.88
C LYS A 35 -1.97 -15.06 15.52
N ASN A 36 -2.24 -13.78 15.22
CA ASN A 36 -3.32 -13.01 15.81
C ASN A 36 -4.51 -12.80 14.86
N GLY A 37 -4.56 -13.45 13.70
CA GLY A 37 -5.65 -13.31 12.74
C GLY A 37 -5.76 -11.92 12.11
N ILE A 38 -4.66 -11.15 12.10
CA ILE A 38 -4.60 -9.80 11.54
C ILE A 38 -4.24 -9.89 10.05
N LYS A 39 -4.89 -9.08 9.23
CA LYS A 39 -4.52 -8.89 7.83
C LYS A 39 -3.83 -7.54 7.68
N GLY A 40 -2.81 -7.50 6.82
CA GLY A 40 -2.09 -6.28 6.48
C GLY A 40 -1.96 -6.09 4.98
N THR A 41 -1.64 -4.87 4.59
CA THR A 41 -1.27 -4.49 3.22
C THR A 41 0.24 -4.24 3.19
N PHE A 42 0.93 -4.86 2.24
CA PHE A 42 2.36 -4.69 2.01
C PHE A 42 2.57 -4.02 0.65
N ASN A 43 3.07 -2.79 0.69
CA ASN A 43 3.30 -1.96 -0.49
C ASN A 43 4.74 -2.19 -0.95
N ILE A 44 4.92 -2.85 -2.08
CA ILE A 44 6.20 -3.41 -2.51
C ILE A 44 6.73 -2.68 -3.73
N ASN A 45 8.05 -2.47 -3.77
CA ASN A 45 8.77 -2.04 -4.95
C ASN A 45 9.32 -3.28 -5.67
N TYR A 46 8.66 -3.77 -6.69
CA TYR A 46 9.07 -5.00 -7.37
C TYR A 46 10.50 -4.92 -7.93
N GLY A 47 10.90 -3.76 -8.44
CA GLY A 47 12.26 -3.54 -8.96
C GLY A 47 13.36 -3.53 -7.90
N LEU A 48 13.00 -3.40 -6.62
CA LEU A 48 13.97 -3.36 -5.53
C LEU A 48 14.06 -4.69 -4.74
N ILE A 49 13.30 -5.69 -5.10
CA ILE A 49 13.34 -7.01 -4.47
C ILE A 49 14.72 -7.66 -4.69
N GLY A 50 15.37 -8.10 -3.62
CA GLY A 50 16.67 -8.77 -3.69
C GLY A 50 17.87 -7.84 -3.90
N THR A 51 17.69 -6.51 -3.90
CA THR A 51 18.78 -5.55 -4.15
C THR A 51 19.65 -5.25 -2.91
N GLY A 52 19.36 -5.85 -1.75
CA GLY A 52 20.06 -5.56 -0.51
C GLY A 52 19.42 -4.42 0.31
N GLY A 53 20.16 -3.85 1.25
CA GLY A 53 19.65 -2.75 2.07
C GLY A 53 18.42 -3.12 2.93
N GLY A 54 18.35 -4.36 3.41
CA GLY A 54 17.19 -4.87 4.16
C GLY A 54 16.04 -5.35 3.25
N ARG A 55 16.32 -5.64 1.96
CA ARG A 55 15.43 -6.26 0.96
C ARG A 55 16.17 -7.44 0.33
N THR A 56 16.55 -8.43 1.14
CA THR A 56 17.38 -9.57 0.69
C THR A 56 16.58 -10.79 0.29
N MET A 57 15.28 -10.82 0.63
CA MET A 57 14.41 -11.92 0.27
C MET A 57 14.18 -11.99 -1.24
N SER A 58 14.12 -13.21 -1.79
CA SER A 58 13.77 -13.42 -3.19
C SER A 58 12.27 -13.25 -3.44
N LYS A 59 11.88 -13.08 -4.71
CA LYS A 59 10.48 -12.95 -5.13
C LYS A 59 9.64 -14.14 -4.70
N GLU A 60 10.18 -15.36 -4.81
CA GLU A 60 9.52 -16.61 -4.43
C GLU A 60 9.26 -16.66 -2.92
N LYS A 61 10.21 -16.21 -2.11
CA LYS A 61 10.03 -16.10 -0.66
C LYS A 61 8.96 -15.08 -0.29
N LEU A 62 8.96 -13.91 -0.93
CA LEU A 62 7.95 -12.87 -0.69
C LEU A 62 6.55 -13.32 -1.12
N ALA A 63 6.42 -14.04 -2.24
CA ALA A 63 5.14 -14.60 -2.69
C ALA A 63 4.51 -15.54 -1.64
N VAL A 64 5.34 -16.35 -1.00
CA VAL A 64 4.90 -17.25 0.09
C VAL A 64 4.61 -16.46 1.36
N LEU A 65 5.49 -15.51 1.72
CA LEU A 65 5.39 -14.70 2.94
C LEU A 65 4.06 -13.94 3.00
N TYR A 66 3.72 -13.23 1.92
CA TYR A 66 2.53 -12.38 1.92
C TYR A 66 1.22 -13.12 1.60
N LYS A 67 1.24 -14.44 1.47
CA LYS A 67 0.03 -15.22 1.22
C LYS A 67 -1.03 -14.98 2.29
N GLY A 68 -2.21 -14.53 1.85
CA GLY A 68 -3.33 -14.20 2.75
C GLY A 68 -3.32 -12.77 3.28
N HIS A 69 -2.33 -11.97 2.88
CA HIS A 69 -2.28 -10.50 3.06
C HIS A 69 -2.50 -9.81 1.71
N GLU A 70 -2.77 -8.51 1.73
CA GLU A 70 -2.81 -7.71 0.52
C GLU A 70 -1.39 -7.29 0.13
N VAL A 71 -1.09 -7.38 -1.18
CA VAL A 71 0.09 -6.76 -1.79
C VAL A 71 -0.37 -5.60 -2.64
N ALA A 72 0.27 -4.44 -2.50
CA ALA A 72 -0.02 -3.22 -3.22
C ALA A 72 1.25 -2.64 -3.85
N THR A 73 1.10 -1.74 -4.83
CA THR A 73 2.24 -1.11 -5.50
C THR A 73 2.87 -0.03 -4.64
N HIS A 74 4.19 0.16 -4.80
CA HIS A 74 4.94 1.26 -4.21
C HIS A 74 5.91 1.89 -5.21
N CYS A 75 5.55 1.88 -6.49
CA CYS A 75 6.39 2.13 -7.65
C CYS A 75 7.53 1.13 -7.83
N LEU A 76 7.97 0.95 -9.06
CA LEU A 76 9.04 -0.02 -9.41
C LEU A 76 10.35 0.29 -8.69
N THR A 77 10.74 1.58 -8.63
CA THR A 77 12.06 2.04 -8.17
C THR A 77 12.00 3.10 -7.05
N HIS A 78 10.83 3.31 -6.45
CA HIS A 78 10.62 4.27 -5.35
C HIS A 78 10.97 5.74 -5.66
N PRO A 79 10.59 6.31 -6.80
CA PRO A 79 10.87 7.72 -7.11
C PRO A 79 9.92 8.68 -6.37
N THR A 80 10.30 9.95 -6.25
CA THR A 80 9.39 11.03 -5.85
C THR A 80 8.51 11.39 -7.05
N ILE A 81 7.39 10.68 -7.23
CA ILE A 81 6.63 10.65 -8.50
C ILE A 81 6.04 11.99 -8.93
N ALA A 82 5.70 12.90 -7.99
CA ALA A 82 5.24 14.25 -8.34
C ALA A 82 6.31 15.12 -9.04
N ARG A 83 7.56 14.67 -9.04
CA ARG A 83 8.67 15.31 -9.76
C ARG A 83 9.02 14.62 -11.08
N CYS A 84 8.26 13.60 -11.46
CA CYS A 84 8.49 12.81 -12.66
C CYS A 84 7.48 13.19 -13.75
N PRO A 85 7.86 13.12 -15.05
CA PRO A 85 6.88 13.17 -16.13
C PRO A 85 5.83 12.06 -16.00
N LEU A 86 4.56 12.34 -16.38
CA LEU A 86 3.45 11.37 -16.22
C LEU A 86 3.72 10.04 -16.94
N VAL A 87 4.39 10.05 -18.07
CA VAL A 87 4.76 8.81 -18.78
C VAL A 87 5.70 7.94 -17.93
N LYS A 88 6.63 8.54 -17.19
CA LYS A 88 7.49 7.81 -16.26
C LYS A 88 6.68 7.28 -15.10
N VAL A 89 5.76 8.07 -14.54
CA VAL A 89 4.85 7.62 -13.46
C VAL A 89 4.03 6.42 -13.93
N ALA A 90 3.46 6.47 -15.13
CA ALA A 90 2.71 5.34 -15.70
C ALA A 90 3.57 4.06 -15.78
N ASN A 91 4.79 4.16 -16.28
CA ASN A 91 5.72 3.03 -16.37
C ASN A 91 6.10 2.48 -14.99
N GLU A 92 6.40 3.35 -14.01
CA GLU A 92 6.71 2.95 -12.63
C GLU A 92 5.56 2.14 -12.02
N ILE A 93 4.31 2.53 -12.25
CA ILE A 93 3.13 1.84 -11.73
C ILE A 93 2.85 0.54 -12.48
N LEU A 94 2.86 0.58 -13.83
CA LEU A 94 2.49 -0.57 -14.65
C LEU A 94 3.50 -1.72 -14.53
N GLU A 95 4.79 -1.44 -14.57
CA GLU A 95 5.83 -2.47 -14.45
C GLU A 95 5.91 -3.02 -13.02
N ASP A 96 5.74 -2.18 -11.99
CA ASP A 96 5.63 -2.63 -10.61
C ASP A 96 4.44 -3.58 -10.43
N ARG A 97 3.25 -3.14 -10.84
CA ARG A 97 2.01 -3.91 -10.77
C ARG A 97 2.14 -5.25 -11.51
N LYS A 98 2.60 -5.24 -12.75
CA LYS A 98 2.80 -6.45 -13.55
C LYS A 98 3.72 -7.46 -12.87
N GLY A 99 4.82 -6.98 -12.30
CA GLY A 99 5.74 -7.82 -11.54
C GLY A 99 5.11 -8.40 -10.28
N LEU A 100 4.39 -7.57 -9.52
CA LEU A 100 3.71 -8.00 -8.28
C LEU A 100 2.57 -8.99 -8.59
N GLU A 101 1.73 -8.73 -9.60
CA GLU A 101 0.65 -9.64 -10.02
C GLU A 101 1.21 -11.01 -10.46
N SER A 102 2.32 -11.02 -11.19
CA SER A 102 3.03 -12.26 -11.54
C SER A 102 3.55 -13.01 -10.30
N MET A 103 3.99 -12.26 -9.28
CA MET A 103 4.53 -12.84 -8.04
C MET A 103 3.43 -13.43 -7.15
N VAL A 104 2.30 -12.73 -6.99
CA VAL A 104 1.26 -13.13 -6.03
C VAL A 104 0.12 -13.94 -6.67
N GLY A 105 0.03 -13.97 -7.99
CA GLY A 105 -1.02 -14.68 -8.74
C GLY A 105 -2.41 -14.05 -8.60
N GLY A 106 -2.49 -12.73 -8.36
CA GLY A 106 -3.74 -12.00 -8.13
C GLY A 106 -3.68 -10.56 -8.61
N ILE A 107 -4.82 -9.87 -8.60
CA ILE A 107 -4.93 -8.47 -8.99
C ILE A 107 -4.33 -7.58 -7.91
N VAL A 108 -3.48 -6.63 -8.31
CA VAL A 108 -2.89 -5.60 -7.47
C VAL A 108 -3.48 -4.24 -7.84
N SER A 109 -4.33 -3.68 -6.99
CA SER A 109 -5.06 -2.43 -7.25
C SER A 109 -4.82 -1.32 -6.23
N GLY A 110 -4.15 -1.63 -5.12
CA GLY A 110 -3.75 -0.66 -4.12
C GLY A 110 -2.40 0.00 -4.43
N HIS A 111 -2.19 1.19 -3.88
CA HIS A 111 -0.92 1.92 -3.99
C HIS A 111 -0.58 2.66 -2.70
N ALA A 112 0.71 2.74 -2.36
CA ALA A 112 1.23 3.73 -1.43
C ALA A 112 2.19 4.67 -2.17
N TYR A 113 2.04 5.97 -1.96
CA TYR A 113 2.87 6.97 -2.62
C TYR A 113 4.27 7.02 -2.01
N PRO A 114 5.35 6.72 -2.78
CA PRO A 114 6.71 6.90 -2.31
C PRO A 114 6.95 8.34 -1.82
N ASN A 115 7.51 8.48 -0.63
CA ASN A 115 7.76 9.78 0.02
C ASN A 115 6.48 10.61 0.24
N GLY A 116 5.29 10.03 0.14
CA GLY A 116 4.01 10.74 0.17
C GLY A 116 3.79 11.69 -1.00
N SER A 117 4.51 11.49 -2.09
CA SER A 117 4.55 12.39 -3.25
C SER A 117 3.42 12.09 -4.23
N TYR A 118 2.47 13.01 -4.40
CA TYR A 118 1.35 12.89 -5.34
C TYR A 118 0.95 14.26 -5.92
N SER A 119 0.09 14.24 -6.94
CA SER A 119 -0.59 15.42 -7.50
C SER A 119 -1.97 15.04 -8.03
N GLU A 120 -2.80 16.03 -8.33
CA GLU A 120 -4.12 15.79 -8.94
C GLU A 120 -4.00 15.04 -10.28
N GLU A 121 -3.02 15.38 -11.11
CA GLU A 121 -2.78 14.72 -12.39
C GLU A 121 -2.41 13.25 -12.22
N ILE A 122 -1.61 12.92 -11.19
CA ILE A 122 -1.24 11.54 -10.86
C ILE A 122 -2.47 10.78 -10.36
N LYS A 123 -3.35 11.38 -9.54
CA LYS A 123 -4.59 10.73 -9.12
C LYS A 123 -5.51 10.41 -10.31
N GLN A 124 -5.59 11.32 -11.29
CA GLN A 124 -6.35 11.08 -12.52
C GLN A 124 -5.72 9.97 -13.38
N LEU A 125 -4.40 9.96 -13.50
CA LEU A 125 -3.66 8.86 -14.14
C LEU A 125 -3.93 7.52 -13.44
N PHE A 126 -3.89 7.46 -12.12
CA PHE A 126 -4.18 6.26 -11.34
C PHE A 126 -5.58 5.73 -11.59
N LYS A 127 -6.58 6.61 -11.72
CA LYS A 127 -7.92 6.22 -12.10
C LYS A 127 -7.96 5.53 -13.47
N GLN A 128 -7.22 6.05 -14.45
CA GLN A 128 -7.12 5.44 -15.78
C GLN A 128 -6.37 4.11 -15.77
N LEU A 129 -5.35 3.98 -14.90
CA LEU A 129 -4.59 2.75 -14.73
C LEU A 129 -5.29 1.70 -13.86
N GLY A 130 -6.48 1.99 -13.32
CA GLY A 130 -7.24 1.05 -12.49
C GLY A 130 -6.70 0.89 -11.07
N ILE A 131 -5.97 1.88 -10.55
CA ILE A 131 -5.58 1.94 -9.14
C ILE A 131 -6.81 2.38 -8.32
N ALA A 132 -7.25 1.51 -7.43
CA ALA A 132 -8.48 1.70 -6.67
C ALA A 132 -8.30 2.70 -5.50
N TYR A 133 -7.15 2.63 -4.83
CA TYR A 133 -6.83 3.55 -3.72
C TYR A 133 -5.34 3.88 -3.68
N GLY A 134 -5.01 5.02 -3.03
CA GLY A 134 -3.62 5.44 -2.83
C GLY A 134 -3.42 6.01 -1.43
N ARG A 135 -2.51 5.44 -0.64
CA ARG A 135 -2.17 5.90 0.70
C ARG A 135 -1.03 6.92 0.64
N VAL A 136 -1.27 8.08 1.25
CA VAL A 136 -0.28 9.15 1.41
C VAL A 136 0.41 9.08 2.77
N VAL A 137 1.58 9.73 2.90
CA VAL A 137 2.37 9.75 4.15
C VAL A 137 1.83 10.76 5.17
N PRO A 138 1.37 11.98 4.78
CA PRO A 138 0.91 12.95 5.76
C PRO A 138 -0.17 12.36 6.66
N SER A 139 -0.02 12.61 7.96
CA SER A 139 -0.98 12.17 8.97
C SER A 139 -1.99 13.28 9.22
N VAL A 140 -3.25 12.91 9.36
CA VAL A 140 -4.35 13.81 9.73
C VAL A 140 -4.99 13.33 11.04
N ALA A 141 -5.45 14.25 11.87
CA ALA A 141 -6.18 13.92 13.09
C ALA A 141 -7.67 13.65 12.77
N ASP A 142 -7.92 12.85 11.71
CA ASP A 142 -9.26 12.52 11.25
C ASP A 142 -9.35 11.03 10.93
N TYR A 143 -10.47 10.43 11.28
CA TYR A 143 -10.80 9.02 11.02
C TYR A 143 -11.90 8.87 9.97
N ALA A 144 -12.29 9.96 9.32
CA ALA A 144 -13.27 9.93 8.25
C ALA A 144 -12.73 9.18 7.02
N LEU A 145 -13.62 8.57 6.27
CA LEU A 145 -13.26 8.01 4.97
C LEU A 145 -12.88 9.14 4.01
N PRO A 146 -11.83 8.97 3.20
CA PRO A 146 -11.41 10.00 2.26
C PRO A 146 -12.48 10.25 1.20
N LYS A 147 -12.61 11.48 0.74
CA LYS A 147 -13.48 11.83 -0.41
C LYS A 147 -12.98 11.19 -1.71
N ASP A 148 -11.66 11.14 -1.91
CA ASP A 148 -11.02 10.41 -3.00
C ASP A 148 -10.19 9.24 -2.40
N PRO A 149 -10.53 7.99 -2.70
CA PRO A 149 -9.76 6.84 -2.22
C PRO A 149 -8.28 6.88 -2.63
N ARG A 150 -7.93 7.61 -3.69
CA ARG A 150 -6.54 7.77 -4.15
C ARG A 150 -5.74 8.83 -3.38
N GLU A 151 -6.34 9.40 -2.32
CA GLU A 151 -5.71 10.32 -1.37
C GLU A 151 -6.05 9.91 0.06
N TRP A 152 -5.68 8.69 0.43
CA TRP A 152 -5.99 8.17 1.76
C TRP A 152 -4.91 8.57 2.76
N HIS A 153 -5.24 9.51 3.62
CA HIS A 153 -4.39 9.92 4.74
C HIS A 153 -4.45 8.89 5.87
N ARG A 154 -3.32 8.68 6.53
CA ARG A 154 -3.29 7.87 7.76
C ARG A 154 -3.70 8.72 8.96
N PRO A 155 -4.55 8.23 9.88
CA PRO A 155 -4.79 8.91 11.14
C PRO A 155 -3.53 8.89 12.02
N VAL A 156 -3.31 9.96 12.80
CA VAL A 156 -2.25 9.99 13.82
C VAL A 156 -2.73 9.23 15.04
N ILE A 157 -2.04 8.15 15.40
CA ILE A 157 -2.18 7.57 16.74
C ILE A 157 -1.10 8.21 17.60
N ILE A 158 -1.48 9.17 18.44
CA ILE A 158 -0.59 9.72 19.46
C ILE A 158 -0.64 8.74 20.64
N MET A 159 0.42 7.95 20.78
CA MET A 159 0.61 7.19 22.01
C MET A 159 1.23 8.15 23.04
N THR A 160 0.42 8.70 23.94
CA THR A 160 0.92 9.32 25.16
C THR A 160 1.45 8.21 26.07
N ARG A 161 2.75 8.22 26.34
CA ARG A 161 3.27 7.39 27.44
C ARG A 161 2.71 7.99 28.75
N SER A 162 1.84 7.26 29.42
CA SER A 162 1.51 7.48 30.82
C SER A 162 2.68 7.03 31.71
#